data_42da074b392e79232a8d0fdac5b2c4e2
#
_entry.id   42da074b392e79232a8d0fdac5b2c4e2
#
_cell.length_a   1.000
_cell.length_b   1.000
_cell.length_c   1.000
_cell.angle_alpha   90.00
_cell.angle_beta   90.00
_cell.angle_gamma   90.00
#
_symmetry.space_group_name_H-M   'P 1'
#
loop_
_entity.id
_entity.type
_entity.pdbx_description
1 polymer ?
#
loop_
_entity_poly.entity_id
_entity_poly.type
_entity_poly.pdbx_seq_one_letter_code
_entity_poly.pdbx_strand_id
1 'polypeptide(L)'
;MPRYKPIIINCAKLLRHDKLDSMMFGYVIGVTNILPSVPITKALELFMRDFNLSEDEYSMDSAMNMYYKMFKEFRVYRLNEINKKVI
;
A
#
# COMPACT_ATOMS: atom_id res chain seq x y z
N MET A 1 28.43 14.59 -9.05
CA MET A 1 27.41 14.01 -8.20
C MET A 1 26.04 14.21 -8.80
N PRO A 2 25.36 13.16 -9.10
CA PRO A 2 24.00 13.33 -9.63
C PRO A 2 23.12 13.99 -8.58
N ARG A 3 22.50 15.04 -9.00
CA ARG A 3 21.54 15.70 -8.16
C ARG A 3 20.23 14.94 -8.26
N TYR A 4 20.06 14.05 -7.34
CA TYR A 4 18.80 13.37 -7.25
C TYR A 4 17.79 14.35 -6.64
N LYS A 5 17.04 15.01 -7.49
CA LYS A 5 15.90 15.79 -7.01
C LYS A 5 14.72 14.85 -7.02
N PRO A 6 14.12 14.59 -5.86
CA PRO A 6 12.89 13.82 -5.88
C PRO A 6 11.85 14.57 -6.71
N ILE A 7 11.38 13.91 -7.73
CA ILE A 7 10.28 14.44 -8.52
C ILE A 7 9.04 14.28 -7.67
N ILE A 8 8.51 15.39 -7.19
CA ILE A 8 7.26 15.37 -6.44
C ILE A 8 6.14 15.25 -7.45
N ILE A 9 5.71 14.01 -7.68
CA ILE A 9 4.62 13.73 -8.59
C ILE A 9 3.37 13.51 -7.76
N ASN A 10 2.29 14.16 -8.14
CA ASN A 10 1.00 13.89 -7.52
C ASN A 10 0.43 12.62 -8.15
N CYS A 11 0.58 11.51 -7.44
CA CYS A 11 0.17 10.20 -7.94
C CYS A 11 -1.34 10.10 -8.14
N ALA A 12 -2.12 10.90 -7.41
CA ALA A 12 -3.57 10.89 -7.58
C ALA A 12 -3.98 11.38 -8.97
N LYS A 13 -3.18 12.26 -9.58
CA LYS A 13 -3.45 12.76 -10.93
C LYS A 13 -2.99 11.79 -12.00
N LEU A 14 -1.99 10.97 -11.71
CA LEU A 14 -1.40 10.06 -12.68
C LEU A 14 -2.03 8.67 -12.64
N LEU A 15 -2.55 8.27 -11.51
CA LEU A 15 -3.04 6.91 -11.28
C LEU A 15 -4.51 6.93 -10.91
N ARG A 16 -5.22 5.92 -11.38
CA ARG A 16 -6.60 5.71 -10.97
C ARG A 16 -6.63 5.16 -9.54
N HIS A 17 -7.77 5.31 -8.86
CA HIS A 17 -7.92 4.87 -7.48
C HIS A 17 -7.62 3.38 -7.29
N ASP A 18 -8.01 2.54 -8.25
CA ASP A 18 -7.75 1.10 -8.15
C ASP A 18 -6.24 0.80 -8.17
N LYS A 19 -5.48 1.54 -8.97
CA LYS A 19 -4.02 1.37 -8.98
C LYS A 19 -3.38 1.91 -7.71
N LEU A 20 -3.88 3.03 -7.20
CA LEU A 20 -3.42 3.56 -5.92
C LEU A 20 -3.67 2.57 -4.80
N ASP A 21 -4.84 1.94 -4.79
CA ASP A 21 -5.17 0.93 -3.78
C ASP A 21 -4.21 -0.26 -3.84
N SER A 22 -3.89 -0.73 -5.04
CA SER A 22 -2.95 -1.83 -5.21
C SER A 22 -1.54 -1.46 -4.76
N MET A 23 -1.09 -0.26 -5.10
CA MET A 23 0.21 0.24 -4.68
C MET A 23 0.26 0.44 -3.16
N MET A 24 -0.78 0.99 -2.59
CA MET A 24 -0.91 1.14 -1.14
C MET A 24 -0.81 -0.20 -0.44
N PHE A 25 -1.54 -1.19 -0.92
CA PHE A 25 -1.54 -2.51 -0.31
C PHE A 25 -0.14 -3.13 -0.34
N GLY A 26 0.52 -3.09 -1.49
CA GLY A 26 1.89 -3.61 -1.62
C GLY A 26 2.88 -2.88 -0.73
N TYR A 27 2.75 -1.55 -0.65
CA TYR A 27 3.62 -0.75 0.19
C TYR A 27 3.45 -1.10 1.67
N VAL A 28 2.21 -1.17 2.14
CA VAL A 28 1.91 -1.47 3.55
C VAL A 28 2.35 -2.89 3.91
N ILE A 29 2.08 -3.86 3.04
CA ILE A 29 2.53 -5.24 3.25
C ILE A 29 4.06 -5.29 3.33
N GLY A 30 4.74 -4.59 2.43
CA GLY A 30 6.20 -4.56 2.44
C GLY A 30 6.77 -3.96 3.72
N VAL A 31 6.24 -2.81 4.13
CA VAL A 31 6.70 -2.14 5.34
C VAL A 31 6.45 -2.99 6.59
N THR A 32 5.26 -3.56 6.72
CA THR A 32 4.92 -4.34 7.91
C THR A 32 5.63 -5.68 7.95
N ASN A 33 6.02 -6.24 6.81
CA ASN A 33 6.84 -7.45 6.79
C ASN A 33 8.30 -7.18 7.19
N ILE A 34 8.84 -6.06 6.75
CA ILE A 34 10.23 -5.69 7.07
C ILE A 34 10.32 -5.16 8.49
N LEU A 35 9.34 -4.36 8.89
CA LEU A 35 9.28 -3.72 10.21
C LEU A 35 7.98 -4.10 10.91
N PRO A 36 7.90 -5.31 11.50
CA PRO A 36 6.64 -5.79 12.08
C PRO A 36 6.11 -4.94 13.23
N SER A 37 6.97 -4.12 13.86
CA SER A 37 6.54 -3.24 14.94
C SER A 37 5.82 -1.99 14.46
N VAL A 38 5.87 -1.70 13.15
CA VAL A 38 5.22 -0.51 12.58
C VAL A 38 3.72 -0.79 12.43
N PRO A 39 2.85 0.02 13.05
CA PRO A 39 1.42 -0.17 12.88
C PRO A 39 0.97 0.20 11.46
N ILE A 40 -0.16 -0.36 11.05
CA ILE A 40 -0.71 -0.15 9.70
C ILE A 40 -0.98 1.33 9.44
N THR A 41 -1.48 2.05 10.44
CA THR A 41 -1.73 3.50 10.29
C THR A 41 -0.46 4.26 9.95
N LYS A 42 0.65 3.89 10.60
CA LYS A 42 1.94 4.54 10.33
C LYS A 42 2.44 4.19 8.93
N ALA A 43 2.27 2.95 8.52
CA ALA A 43 2.65 2.53 7.17
C ALA A 43 1.85 3.29 6.11
N LEU A 44 0.56 3.51 6.35
CA LEU A 44 -0.29 4.29 5.45
C LEU A 44 0.14 5.75 5.39
N GLU A 45 0.49 6.35 6.54
CA GLU A 45 1.03 7.71 6.56
C GLU A 45 2.30 7.83 5.73
N LEU A 46 3.18 6.85 5.85
CA LEU A 46 4.42 6.82 5.08
C LEU A 46 4.13 6.69 3.58
N PHE A 47 3.16 5.86 3.22
CA PHE A 47 2.74 5.73 1.83
C PHE A 47 2.23 7.06 1.28
N MET A 48 1.34 7.72 2.00
CA MET A 48 0.78 8.99 1.55
C MET A 48 1.87 10.05 1.42
N ARG A 49 2.82 10.07 2.36
CA ARG A 49 3.93 11.01 2.29
C ARG A 49 4.83 10.73 1.10
N ASP A 50 5.22 9.49 0.90
CA ASP A 50 6.16 9.13 -0.15
C ASP A 50 5.56 9.31 -1.55
N PHE A 51 4.25 9.15 -1.67
CA PHE A 51 3.55 9.30 -2.94
C PHE A 51 2.89 10.67 -3.09
N ASN A 52 3.15 11.57 -2.14
CA ASN A 52 2.67 12.95 -2.16
C ASN A 52 1.14 13.02 -2.32
N LEU A 53 0.44 12.28 -1.50
CA LEU A 53 -1.01 12.22 -1.51
C LEU A 53 -1.57 13.02 -0.34
N SER A 54 -2.59 13.82 -0.60
CA SER A 54 -3.32 14.52 0.45
C SER A 54 -4.52 13.71 0.90
N GLU A 55 -5.02 14.01 2.08
CA GLU A 55 -6.22 13.36 2.62
C GLU A 55 -7.44 13.55 1.71
N ASP A 56 -7.52 14.69 1.05
CA ASP A 56 -8.60 14.97 0.11
C ASP A 56 -8.52 14.11 -1.15
N GLU A 57 -7.31 13.74 -1.54
CA GLU A 57 -7.09 12.95 -2.75
C GLU A 57 -7.17 11.45 -2.47
N TYR A 58 -6.76 11.05 -1.26
CA TYR A 58 -6.74 9.64 -0.89
C TYR A 58 -6.94 9.56 0.63
N SER A 59 -8.16 9.24 1.04
CA SER A 59 -8.55 9.26 2.44
C SER A 59 -7.90 8.13 3.23
N MET A 60 -7.37 8.46 4.41
CA MET A 60 -6.78 7.49 5.32
C MET A 60 -7.79 6.41 5.72
N ASP A 61 -9.03 6.81 6.03
CA ASP A 61 -10.08 5.86 6.41
C ASP A 61 -10.41 4.91 5.28
N SER A 62 -10.55 5.44 4.07
CA SER A 62 -10.80 4.62 2.89
C SER A 62 -9.63 3.68 2.61
N ALA A 63 -8.41 4.17 2.78
CA ALA A 63 -7.20 3.36 2.59
C ALA A 63 -7.16 2.21 3.58
N MET A 64 -7.47 2.46 4.85
CA MET A 64 -7.50 1.42 5.86
C MET A 64 -8.55 0.36 5.56
N ASN A 65 -9.75 0.79 5.19
CA ASN A 65 -10.82 -0.13 4.84
C ASN A 65 -10.43 -0.99 3.64
N MET A 66 -9.84 -0.37 2.63
CA MET A 66 -9.39 -1.09 1.44
C MET A 66 -8.25 -2.04 1.77
N TYR A 67 -7.33 -1.62 2.63
CA TYR A 67 -6.23 -2.48 3.05
C TYR A 67 -6.74 -3.77 3.70
N TYR A 68 -7.68 -3.67 4.63
CA TYR A 68 -8.21 -4.84 5.31
C TYR A 68 -8.98 -5.76 4.37
N LYS A 69 -9.71 -5.18 3.44
CA LYS A 69 -10.42 -5.95 2.42
C LYS A 69 -9.45 -6.73 1.54
N MET A 70 -8.43 -6.06 1.04
CA MET A 70 -7.43 -6.69 0.17
C MET A 70 -6.59 -7.70 0.93
N PHE A 71 -6.28 -7.43 2.19
CA PHE A 71 -5.53 -8.36 3.02
C PHE A 71 -6.29 -9.67 3.21
N LYS A 72 -7.59 -9.59 3.42
CA LYS A 72 -8.42 -10.77 3.56
C LYS A 72 -8.40 -11.62 2.30
N GLU A 73 -8.57 -10.98 1.14
CA GLU A 73 -8.51 -11.66 -0.15
C GLU A 73 -7.14 -12.26 -0.42
N PHE A 74 -6.09 -11.50 -0.15
CA PHE A 74 -4.71 -11.93 -0.33
C PHE A 74 -4.39 -13.14 0.53
N ARG A 75 -4.85 -13.13 1.78
CA ARG A 75 -4.64 -14.24 2.70
C ARG A 75 -5.27 -15.53 2.20
N VAL A 76 -6.50 -15.45 1.71
CA VAL A 76 -7.19 -16.61 1.13
C VAL A 76 -6.45 -17.14 -0.08
N TYR A 77 -6.03 -16.24 -0.97
CA TYR A 77 -5.28 -16.60 -2.16
C TYR A 77 -3.98 -17.32 -1.80
N ARG A 78 -3.24 -16.80 -0.83
CA ARG A 78 -1.98 -17.42 -0.38
C ARG A 78 -2.19 -18.82 0.17
N LEU A 79 -3.22 -19.01 0.97
CA LEU A 79 -3.52 -20.32 1.52
C LEU A 79 -3.85 -21.33 0.43
N ASN A 80 -4.63 -20.91 -0.56
CA ASN A 80 -4.97 -21.78 -1.69
C ASN A 80 -3.74 -22.16 -2.51
N GLU A 81 -2.83 -21.23 -2.74
CA GLU A 81 -1.60 -21.50 -3.46
C GLU A 81 -0.69 -22.46 -2.71
N ILE A 82 -0.58 -22.28 -1.40
CA ILE A 82 0.22 -23.16 -0.57
C ILE A 82 -0.36 -24.58 -0.60
N ASN A 83 -1.67 -24.72 -0.48
CA ASN A 83 -2.33 -26.02 -0.51
C ASN A 83 -2.11 -26.73 -1.83
N LYS A 84 -2.15 -26.00 -2.94
CA LYS A 84 -1.87 -26.57 -4.26
C LYS A 84 -0.45 -27.09 -4.39
N LYS A 85 0.51 -26.43 -3.75
CA LYS A 85 1.92 -26.83 -3.82
C LYS A 85 2.27 -28.01 -2.93
N VAL A 86 1.47 -28.25 -1.92
CA VAL A 86 1.72 -29.32 -0.94
C VAL A 86 1.16 -30.66 -1.41
N ILE A 87 0.25 -30.67 -2.35
CA ILE A 87 -0.37 -31.90 -2.85
C ILE A 87 0.58 -32.67 -3.76
#